data_653f37cfb14c31a3b76785e8f867b18c
#
_entry.id   653f37cfb14c31a3b76785e8f867b18c
#
_cell.length_a   1.000
_cell.length_b   1.000
_cell.length_c   1.000
_cell.angle_alpha   90.00
_cell.angle_beta   90.00
_cell.angle_gamma   90.00
#
_symmetry.space_group_name_H-M   'P 1'
#
loop_
_entity.id
_entity.type
_entity.pdbx_description
1 polymer ?
#
loop_
_entity_poly.entity_id
_entity_poly.type
_entity_poly.pdbx_seq_one_letter_code
_entity_poly.pdbx_strand_id
1 'polypeptide(L)'
;MAVILLLLTLQGIPSVALTGTLHSPRVKESSLAGADRGFVRIRGARAVDWEDIALGPCLTQPGACLFIADTGDNEMARKSVVIYAVAEPDPPGRRSGPVRSAPATRLRLKYAGGPDDVEAIYVSPRDSALYLVSKGRRSVIQLYRVPRNAWGGDTVVTASPLQRLPIPPFARLGRLVTGAAIRPDGRLVAIRTYSEIYTFVPGEGGRLMPSGRSVCNIAGLEVQGEAIDFLDDSTFVLTSEADRRGRGSIHTVRCPESPMRRSHTCP
;
A
#
# COMPACT_ATOMS: atom_id res chain seq x y z
N MET A 1 -13.92 4.40 9.05
CA MET A 1 -12.96 4.84 8.04
C MET A 1 -12.98 3.81 6.93
N ALA A 2 -13.06 4.20 5.68
CA ALA A 2 -12.99 3.31 4.53
C ALA A 2 -11.65 3.58 3.87
N VAL A 3 -10.76 2.62 3.88
CA VAL A 3 -9.49 2.70 3.16
C VAL A 3 -9.74 2.28 1.72
N ILE A 4 -9.26 3.06 0.77
CA ILE A 4 -9.47 2.87 -0.66
C ILE A 4 -8.14 2.49 -1.30
N LEU A 5 -8.14 1.41 -2.08
CA LEU A 5 -6.94 0.91 -2.71
C LEU A 5 -7.10 0.57 -4.18
N LEU A 6 -6.03 0.67 -4.91
CA LEU A 6 -5.91 0.36 -6.32
C LEU A 6 -5.41 -1.05 -6.58
N LEU A 7 -6.03 -1.73 -7.52
CA LEU A 7 -5.60 -2.99 -8.07
C LEU A 7 -5.42 -2.85 -9.59
N LEU A 8 -4.18 -2.97 -10.03
CA LEU A 8 -3.90 -3.21 -11.45
C LEU A 8 -3.84 -4.72 -11.64
N THR A 9 -4.90 -5.30 -12.21
CA THR A 9 -4.90 -6.72 -12.52
C THR A 9 -3.94 -7.02 -13.68
N LEU A 10 -3.25 -8.15 -13.63
CA LEU A 10 -2.42 -8.67 -14.72
C LEU A 10 -3.17 -8.85 -16.06
N GLN A 11 -4.49 -8.69 -16.07
CA GLN A 11 -5.36 -8.78 -17.26
C GLN A 11 -5.59 -7.45 -17.97
N GLY A 12 -4.87 -6.38 -17.60
CA GLY A 12 -4.83 -5.13 -18.36
C GLY A 12 -6.04 -4.20 -18.24
N ILE A 13 -6.98 -4.49 -17.33
CA ILE A 13 -8.10 -3.58 -17.04
C ILE A 13 -7.84 -2.95 -15.66
N PRO A 14 -7.50 -1.65 -15.61
CA PRO A 14 -7.28 -0.99 -14.34
C PRO A 14 -8.55 -0.98 -13.49
N SER A 15 -8.47 -1.54 -12.31
CA SER A 15 -9.53 -1.52 -11.30
C SER A 15 -8.99 -1.04 -9.96
N VAL A 16 -9.86 -0.45 -9.17
CA VAL A 16 -9.56 0.09 -7.85
C VAL A 16 -10.20 -0.79 -6.81
N ALA A 17 -9.42 -1.30 -5.88
CA ALA A 17 -9.96 -1.99 -4.73
C ALA A 17 -10.13 -1.02 -3.56
N LEU A 18 -11.28 -1.09 -2.92
CA LEU A 18 -11.68 -0.25 -1.80
C LEU A 18 -11.91 -1.15 -0.60
N THR A 19 -11.29 -0.85 0.54
CA THR A 19 -11.64 -1.55 1.78
C THR A 19 -12.87 -0.90 2.42
N GLY A 20 -13.76 -1.72 2.92
CA GLY A 20 -15.02 -1.24 3.50
C GLY A 20 -14.89 -0.89 4.97
N THR A 21 -15.87 -0.15 5.46
CA THR A 21 -16.06 0.32 6.84
C THR A 21 -15.76 -0.71 7.92
N LEU A 22 -15.39 -0.21 9.10
CA LEU A 22 -15.26 -0.89 10.39
C LEU A 22 -16.12 -2.17 10.50
N HIS A 23 -15.46 -3.29 10.79
CA HIS A 23 -16.04 -4.60 11.11
C HIS A 23 -16.47 -5.49 9.94
N SER A 24 -16.23 -5.14 8.68
CA SER A 24 -16.54 -6.03 7.57
C SER A 24 -15.31 -6.28 6.70
N PRO A 25 -14.74 -7.50 6.69
CA PRO A 25 -13.56 -7.84 5.91
C PRO A 25 -13.90 -7.94 4.42
N ARG A 26 -13.99 -6.78 3.75
CA ARG A 26 -14.38 -6.65 2.34
C ARG A 26 -13.36 -5.81 1.60
N VAL A 27 -13.06 -6.25 0.38
CA VAL A 27 -12.36 -5.45 -0.62
C VAL A 27 -13.39 -5.07 -1.68
N LYS A 28 -13.59 -3.78 -1.90
CA LYS A 28 -14.48 -3.24 -2.91
C LYS A 28 -13.70 -3.01 -4.20
N GLU A 29 -14.30 -3.28 -5.34
CA GLU A 29 -13.76 -2.95 -6.64
C GLU A 29 -14.50 -1.76 -7.26
N SER A 30 -13.74 -0.87 -7.88
CA SER A 30 -14.25 0.25 -8.66
C SER A 30 -13.48 0.40 -9.96
N SER A 31 -14.08 1.00 -10.99
CA SER A 31 -13.33 1.44 -12.15
C SER A 31 -12.53 2.72 -11.84
N LEU A 32 -11.57 3.07 -12.69
CA LEU A 32 -10.88 4.36 -12.60
C LEU A 32 -11.80 5.57 -12.71
N ALA A 33 -12.96 5.39 -13.38
CA ALA A 33 -14.02 6.40 -13.46
C ALA A 33 -14.95 6.42 -12.24
N GLY A 34 -14.64 5.65 -11.17
CA GLY A 34 -15.42 5.60 -9.95
C GLY A 34 -16.68 4.72 -10.01
N ALA A 35 -16.90 3.97 -11.10
CA ALA A 35 -18.08 3.08 -11.18
C ALA A 35 -17.88 1.89 -10.22
N ASP A 36 -18.88 1.66 -9.37
CA ASP A 36 -18.92 0.53 -8.44
C ASP A 36 -18.99 -0.79 -9.22
N ARG A 37 -18.06 -1.70 -8.96
CA ARG A 37 -17.98 -3.04 -9.56
C ARG A 37 -18.33 -4.14 -8.57
N GLY A 38 -18.66 -3.77 -7.33
CA GLY A 38 -19.01 -4.69 -6.27
C GLY A 38 -17.91 -4.90 -5.25
N PHE A 39 -18.02 -5.97 -4.47
CA PHE A 39 -17.04 -6.27 -3.43
C PHE A 39 -16.82 -7.78 -3.27
N VAL A 40 -15.64 -8.11 -2.77
CA VAL A 40 -15.25 -9.47 -2.40
C VAL A 40 -15.13 -9.55 -0.88
N ARG A 41 -15.81 -10.50 -0.25
CA ARG A 41 -15.63 -10.80 1.16
C ARG A 41 -14.42 -11.69 1.35
N ILE A 42 -13.47 -11.26 2.16
CA ILE A 42 -12.23 -12.00 2.44
C ILE A 42 -12.52 -13.03 3.55
N ARG A 43 -12.49 -14.31 3.16
CA ARG A 43 -12.77 -15.42 4.08
C ARG A 43 -11.63 -15.60 5.07
N GLY A 44 -11.98 -15.73 6.36
CA GLY A 44 -10.98 -15.93 7.42
C GLY A 44 -10.29 -14.66 7.91
N ALA A 45 -10.57 -13.51 7.28
CA ALA A 45 -10.06 -12.23 7.75
C ALA A 45 -11.00 -11.58 8.79
N ARG A 46 -10.41 -10.71 9.60
CA ARG A 46 -11.11 -9.72 10.44
C ARG A 46 -10.63 -8.34 9.99
N ALA A 47 -11.44 -7.33 10.14
CA ALA A 47 -11.06 -5.95 9.90
C ALA A 47 -11.05 -5.24 11.25
N VAL A 48 -9.86 -5.02 11.80
CA VAL A 48 -9.67 -4.25 13.03
C VAL A 48 -9.32 -2.82 12.63
N ASP A 49 -8.25 -2.66 11.86
CA ASP A 49 -7.82 -1.37 11.31
C ASP A 49 -7.01 -1.64 10.02
N TRP A 50 -7.73 -1.78 8.89
CA TRP A 50 -7.12 -2.04 7.61
C TRP A 50 -6.64 -0.75 6.98
N GLU A 51 -5.36 -0.69 6.65
CA GLU A 51 -4.70 0.51 6.17
C GLU A 51 -4.33 0.44 4.69
N ASP A 52 -3.78 -0.67 4.24
CA ASP A 52 -3.28 -0.77 2.86
C ASP A 52 -3.46 -2.18 2.29
N ILE A 53 -3.37 -2.30 0.98
CA ILE A 53 -3.36 -3.55 0.23
C ILE A 53 -2.24 -3.51 -0.81
N ALA A 54 -1.54 -4.59 -1.00
CA ALA A 54 -0.58 -4.76 -2.08
C ALA A 54 -0.91 -5.98 -2.93
N LEU A 55 -0.60 -5.91 -4.21
CA LEU A 55 -0.55 -7.06 -5.09
C LEU A 55 0.89 -7.58 -5.14
N GLY A 56 1.05 -8.89 -5.09
CA GLY A 56 2.37 -9.51 -5.18
C GLY A 56 2.30 -10.98 -5.52
N PRO A 57 3.46 -11.65 -5.75
CA PRO A 57 3.47 -13.09 -5.99
C PRO A 57 2.88 -13.86 -4.82
N CYS A 58 2.04 -14.86 -5.10
CA CYS A 58 1.55 -15.74 -4.06
C CYS A 58 2.68 -16.53 -3.41
N LEU A 59 2.52 -16.84 -2.13
CA LEU A 59 3.56 -17.48 -1.33
C LEU A 59 3.62 -18.99 -1.51
N THR A 60 2.45 -19.63 -1.69
CA THR A 60 2.28 -21.08 -1.67
C THR A 60 1.78 -21.66 -3.00
N GLN A 61 1.42 -20.83 -3.96
CA GLN A 61 0.88 -21.23 -5.26
C GLN A 61 1.33 -20.25 -6.35
N PRO A 62 1.30 -20.65 -7.63
CA PRO A 62 1.50 -19.71 -8.73
C PRO A 62 0.42 -18.64 -8.77
N GLY A 63 0.76 -17.47 -9.35
CA GLY A 63 -0.18 -16.36 -9.55
C GLY A 63 0.02 -15.19 -8.59
N ALA A 64 -0.92 -14.26 -8.62
CA ALA A 64 -0.94 -13.08 -7.81
C ALA A 64 -1.81 -13.25 -6.55
N CYS A 65 -1.41 -12.62 -5.48
CA CYS A 65 -2.14 -12.56 -4.23
C CYS A 65 -2.32 -11.12 -3.78
N LEU A 66 -3.47 -10.87 -3.17
CA LEU A 66 -3.70 -9.66 -2.39
C LEU A 66 -3.12 -9.85 -0.98
N PHE A 67 -2.33 -8.88 -0.57
CA PHE A 67 -1.83 -8.74 0.79
C PHE A 67 -2.56 -7.56 1.43
N ILE A 68 -3.28 -7.81 2.51
CA ILE A 68 -4.14 -6.81 3.16
C ILE A 68 -3.55 -6.52 4.54
N ALA A 69 -3.23 -5.27 4.80
CA ALA A 69 -2.61 -4.81 6.03
C ALA A 69 -3.66 -4.42 7.07
N ASP A 70 -3.84 -5.25 8.09
CA ASP A 70 -4.57 -4.91 9.31
C ASP A 70 -3.55 -4.42 10.36
N THR A 71 -2.97 -3.25 10.09
CA THR A 71 -1.75 -2.74 10.74
C THR A 71 -1.93 -1.39 11.43
N GLY A 72 -3.05 -0.71 11.23
CA GLY A 72 -3.34 0.56 11.87
C GLY A 72 -3.29 0.44 13.39
N ASP A 73 -2.64 1.42 14.02
CA ASP A 73 -2.42 1.48 15.46
C ASP A 73 -2.20 2.93 15.92
N ASN A 74 -3.19 3.77 15.71
CA ASN A 74 -3.11 5.20 16.02
C ASN A 74 -2.65 5.48 17.46
N GLU A 75 -2.97 4.59 18.40
CA GLU A 75 -2.59 4.68 19.80
C GLU A 75 -1.23 4.01 20.09
N MET A 76 -0.63 3.35 19.09
CA MET A 76 0.59 2.55 19.23
C MET A 76 0.56 1.59 20.42
N ALA A 77 -0.55 0.87 20.57
CA ALA A 77 -0.85 -0.01 21.71
C ALA A 77 -1.00 -1.49 21.32
N ARG A 78 -1.12 -1.81 20.01
CA ARG A 78 -1.31 -3.19 19.55
C ARG A 78 -0.02 -3.99 19.73
N LYS A 79 -0.11 -5.07 20.50
CA LYS A 79 1.03 -5.99 20.73
C LYS A 79 1.40 -6.80 19.49
N SER A 80 0.46 -6.97 18.59
CA SER A 80 0.66 -7.60 17.27
C SER A 80 -0.41 -7.12 16.29
N VAL A 81 -0.04 -7.06 15.03
CA VAL A 81 -0.88 -6.74 13.89
C VAL A 81 -0.97 -7.94 12.95
N VAL A 82 -1.79 -7.87 11.91
CA VAL A 82 -2.00 -9.01 11.01
C VAL A 82 -1.90 -8.54 9.56
N ILE A 83 -1.21 -9.34 8.75
CA ILE A 83 -1.31 -9.27 7.30
C ILE A 83 -2.08 -10.49 6.82
N TYR A 84 -3.09 -10.27 6.00
CA TYR A 84 -3.80 -11.34 5.31
C TYR A 84 -3.28 -11.47 3.89
N ALA A 85 -3.08 -12.71 3.42
CA ALA A 85 -2.77 -12.99 2.03
C ALA A 85 -3.84 -13.91 1.45
N VAL A 86 -4.35 -13.56 0.27
CA VAL A 86 -5.38 -14.34 -0.43
C VAL A 86 -5.09 -14.31 -1.92
N ALA A 87 -5.29 -15.44 -2.62
CA ALA A 87 -5.22 -15.45 -4.07
C ALA A 87 -6.10 -14.33 -4.63
N GLU A 88 -5.58 -13.58 -5.61
CA GLU A 88 -6.33 -12.51 -6.25
C GLU A 88 -7.69 -13.07 -6.71
N PRO A 89 -8.80 -12.58 -6.15
CA PRO A 89 -10.11 -13.07 -6.54
C PRO A 89 -10.50 -12.55 -7.92
N ASP A 90 -11.28 -13.32 -8.66
CA ASP A 90 -11.92 -12.80 -9.86
C ASP A 90 -12.72 -11.55 -9.54
N PRO A 91 -12.70 -10.53 -10.41
CA PRO A 91 -13.50 -9.34 -10.25
C PRO A 91 -14.97 -9.70 -10.01
N PRO A 92 -15.65 -9.07 -9.05
CA PRO A 92 -17.06 -9.40 -8.75
C PRO A 92 -17.97 -9.26 -9.95
N GLY A 93 -17.63 -8.41 -10.91
CA GLY A 93 -18.40 -8.21 -12.13
C GLY A 93 -19.86 -7.82 -11.83
N ARG A 94 -20.75 -8.01 -12.81
CA ARG A 94 -22.20 -7.79 -12.62
C ARG A 94 -22.94 -9.01 -12.03
N ARG A 95 -22.27 -9.83 -11.25
CA ARG A 95 -22.92 -10.99 -10.63
C ARG A 95 -23.85 -10.54 -9.52
N SER A 96 -25.05 -11.08 -9.51
CA SER A 96 -25.99 -10.91 -8.41
C SER A 96 -25.52 -11.73 -7.20
N GLY A 97 -24.94 -11.09 -6.19
CA GLY A 97 -24.59 -11.70 -4.90
C GLY A 97 -23.17 -11.41 -4.43
N PRO A 98 -22.91 -11.62 -3.14
CA PRO A 98 -21.59 -11.35 -2.56
C PRO A 98 -20.56 -12.39 -3.06
N VAL A 99 -19.51 -11.92 -3.72
CA VAL A 99 -18.35 -12.74 -4.08
C VAL A 99 -17.53 -13.00 -2.81
N ARG A 100 -17.04 -14.22 -2.65
CA ARG A 100 -16.17 -14.63 -1.54
C ARG A 100 -14.83 -15.08 -2.09
N SER A 101 -13.75 -14.64 -1.43
CA SER A 101 -12.40 -15.11 -1.76
C SER A 101 -12.19 -16.58 -1.36
N ALA A 102 -11.07 -17.16 -1.79
CA ALA A 102 -10.45 -18.29 -1.10
C ALA A 102 -10.17 -17.93 0.38
N PRO A 103 -9.95 -18.92 1.26
CA PRO A 103 -9.52 -18.62 2.63
C PRO A 103 -8.21 -17.83 2.64
N ALA A 104 -8.15 -16.75 3.41
CA ALA A 104 -6.93 -15.99 3.58
C ALA A 104 -5.96 -16.69 4.52
N THR A 105 -4.69 -16.74 4.12
CA THR A 105 -3.58 -17.03 5.03
C THR A 105 -3.29 -15.78 5.85
N ARG A 106 -2.96 -15.92 7.11
CA ARG A 106 -2.64 -14.79 7.99
C ARG A 106 -1.21 -14.87 8.49
N LEU A 107 -0.57 -13.74 8.57
CA LEU A 107 0.71 -13.55 9.21
C LEU A 107 0.56 -12.57 10.38
N ARG A 108 0.86 -13.04 11.58
CA ARG A 108 0.87 -12.17 12.77
C ARG A 108 2.25 -11.54 12.91
N LEU A 109 2.27 -10.24 13.06
CA LEU A 109 3.50 -9.45 13.16
C LEU A 109 3.56 -8.68 14.47
N LYS A 110 4.78 -8.44 14.94
CA LYS A 110 5.13 -7.40 15.90
C LYS A 110 6.37 -6.65 15.37
N TYR A 111 6.55 -5.41 15.77
CA TYR A 111 7.72 -4.63 15.39
C TYR A 111 8.80 -4.75 16.47
N ALA A 112 10.08 -4.83 16.05
CA ALA A 112 11.19 -5.01 16.97
C ALA A 112 11.35 -3.87 17.99
N GLY A 113 10.94 -2.65 17.62
CA GLY A 113 10.96 -1.46 18.48
C GLY A 113 9.72 -1.22 19.35
N GLY A 114 8.82 -2.21 19.47
CA GLY A 114 7.51 -2.05 20.09
C GLY A 114 6.42 -1.61 19.08
N PRO A 115 5.16 -1.39 19.53
CA PRO A 115 4.05 -1.03 18.66
C PRO A 115 4.36 0.17 17.77
N ASP A 116 3.93 0.16 16.51
CA ASP A 116 4.10 1.24 15.55
C ASP A 116 2.85 1.34 14.66
N ASP A 117 2.53 2.55 14.23
CA ASP A 117 1.42 2.85 13.34
C ASP A 117 1.90 2.70 11.89
N VAL A 118 1.55 1.58 11.25
CA VAL A 118 1.99 1.24 9.89
C VAL A 118 0.82 1.36 8.94
N GLU A 119 0.95 2.25 7.96
CA GLU A 119 -0.12 2.67 7.08
C GLU A 119 0.09 2.25 5.61
N ALA A 120 1.26 1.67 5.30
CA ALA A 120 1.56 1.36 3.93
C ALA A 120 2.34 0.04 3.80
N ILE A 121 2.04 -0.71 2.74
CA ILE A 121 2.74 -1.95 2.41
C ILE A 121 3.03 -2.05 0.91
N TYR A 122 4.04 -2.81 0.57
CA TYR A 122 4.24 -3.34 -0.77
C TYR A 122 4.92 -4.70 -0.72
N VAL A 123 4.74 -5.50 -1.76
CA VAL A 123 5.38 -6.80 -1.91
C VAL A 123 6.34 -6.75 -3.09
N SER A 124 7.61 -7.00 -2.83
CA SER A 124 8.63 -6.95 -3.88
C SER A 124 8.49 -8.16 -4.83
N PRO A 125 8.38 -7.93 -6.15
CA PRO A 125 8.32 -9.02 -7.11
C PRO A 125 9.65 -9.76 -7.26
N ARG A 126 10.76 -9.18 -6.75
CA ARG A 126 12.10 -9.76 -6.89
C ARG A 126 12.40 -10.85 -5.87
N ASP A 127 11.96 -10.68 -4.63
CA ASP A 127 12.26 -11.59 -3.52
C ASP A 127 10.99 -12.04 -2.77
N SER A 128 9.82 -11.58 -3.20
CA SER A 128 8.53 -11.83 -2.55
C SER A 128 8.50 -11.44 -1.07
N ALA A 129 9.40 -10.55 -0.64
CA ALA A 129 9.38 -10.02 0.71
C ALA A 129 8.30 -8.94 0.83
N LEU A 130 7.67 -8.89 2.01
CA LEU A 130 6.74 -7.85 2.38
C LEU A 130 7.51 -6.70 3.04
N TYR A 131 7.21 -5.50 2.61
CA TYR A 131 7.74 -4.26 3.17
C TYR A 131 6.59 -3.46 3.77
N LEU A 132 6.85 -2.88 4.95
CA LEU A 132 5.87 -2.08 5.67
C LEU A 132 6.49 -0.71 5.98
N VAL A 133 5.70 0.34 5.87
CA VAL A 133 6.16 1.72 6.08
C VAL A 133 5.32 2.35 7.17
N SER A 134 5.97 2.85 8.22
CA SER A 134 5.27 3.52 9.32
C SER A 134 4.77 4.90 8.90
N LYS A 135 3.70 5.36 9.52
CA LYS A 135 3.09 6.68 9.31
C LYS A 135 4.03 7.84 9.62
N GLY A 136 4.95 7.64 10.55
CA GLY A 136 5.88 8.68 10.99
C GLY A 136 5.50 9.37 12.30
N ARG A 137 4.58 8.79 13.09
CA ARG A 137 4.15 9.38 14.39
C ARG A 137 5.29 9.53 15.39
N ARG A 138 6.31 8.69 15.31
CA ARG A 138 7.53 8.77 16.14
C ARG A 138 8.59 9.72 15.59
N SER A 139 8.21 10.69 14.75
CA SER A 139 9.11 11.62 14.07
C SER A 139 10.12 10.94 13.13
N VAL A 140 9.86 9.69 12.77
CA VAL A 140 10.65 8.88 11.84
C VAL A 140 9.71 8.02 11.01
N ILE A 141 9.92 7.98 9.71
CA ILE A 141 9.26 7.02 8.83
C ILE A 141 10.19 5.82 8.71
N GLN A 142 9.74 4.71 9.28
CA GLN A 142 10.50 3.46 9.33
C GLN A 142 10.04 2.50 8.23
N LEU A 143 10.99 1.97 7.48
CA LEU A 143 10.79 0.83 6.60
C LEU A 143 11.12 -0.45 7.36
N TYR A 144 10.17 -1.39 7.38
CA TYR A 144 10.36 -2.74 7.91
C TYR A 144 10.38 -3.75 6.77
N ARG A 145 11.04 -4.88 6.98
CA ARG A 145 11.07 -5.99 6.03
C ARG A 145 10.68 -7.29 6.72
N VAL A 146 9.82 -8.05 6.05
CA VAL A 146 9.42 -9.40 6.44
C VAL A 146 9.73 -10.33 5.27
N PRO A 147 10.63 -11.29 5.44
CA PRO A 147 11.03 -12.17 4.36
C PRO A 147 9.91 -13.17 4.01
N ARG A 148 9.91 -13.66 2.78
CA ARG A 148 8.92 -14.62 2.29
C ARG A 148 8.76 -15.86 3.19
N ASN A 149 9.84 -16.39 3.71
CA ASN A 149 9.83 -17.59 4.56
C ASN A 149 9.25 -17.38 5.96
N ALA A 150 8.86 -16.16 6.32
CA ALA A 150 8.17 -15.86 7.57
C ALA A 150 6.70 -16.33 7.59
N TRP A 151 6.14 -16.70 6.42
CA TRP A 151 4.76 -17.15 6.28
C TRP A 151 4.61 -18.64 6.56
N GLY A 152 3.41 -19.05 6.99
CA GLY A 152 3.04 -20.47 7.16
C GLY A 152 3.15 -20.99 8.59
N GLY A 153 3.53 -20.16 9.56
CA GLY A 153 3.52 -20.52 10.98
C GLY A 153 2.43 -19.82 11.79
N ASP A 154 2.07 -20.39 12.93
CA ASP A 154 1.13 -19.79 13.89
C ASP A 154 1.81 -18.80 14.86
N THR A 155 3.12 -18.68 14.78
CA THR A 155 3.90 -17.80 15.66
C THR A 155 3.84 -16.32 15.23
N VAL A 156 4.02 -15.42 16.19
CA VAL A 156 4.15 -13.99 15.89
C VAL A 156 5.56 -13.72 15.38
N VAL A 157 5.65 -13.24 14.15
CA VAL A 157 6.92 -12.88 13.50
C VAL A 157 7.33 -11.47 13.90
N THR A 158 8.62 -11.25 14.12
CA THR A 158 9.14 -9.91 14.36
C THR A 158 9.53 -9.27 13.03
N ALA A 159 8.86 -8.20 12.65
CA ALA A 159 9.26 -7.35 11.53
C ALA A 159 10.52 -6.57 11.92
N SER A 160 11.59 -6.77 11.15
CA SER A 160 12.87 -6.12 11.42
C SER A 160 12.91 -4.72 10.80
N PRO A 161 13.36 -3.70 11.54
CA PRO A 161 13.60 -2.39 10.98
C PRO A 161 14.74 -2.48 9.96
N LEU A 162 14.49 -2.07 8.73
CA LEU A 162 15.46 -2.11 7.65
C LEU A 162 16.15 -0.77 7.46
N GLN A 163 15.35 0.32 7.48
CA GLN A 163 15.85 1.64 7.13
C GLN A 163 14.92 2.74 7.67
N ARG A 164 15.51 3.85 8.09
CA ARG A 164 14.78 5.12 8.22
C ARG A 164 14.74 5.79 6.86
N LEU A 165 13.54 6.15 6.39
CA LEU A 165 13.39 6.80 5.10
C LEU A 165 13.71 8.30 5.19
N PRO A 166 14.31 8.89 4.15
CA PRO A 166 14.63 10.31 4.10
C PRO A 166 13.39 11.16 3.76
N ILE A 167 12.29 10.89 4.42
CA ILE A 167 11.05 11.67 4.34
C ILE A 167 10.85 12.29 5.72
N PRO A 168 10.99 13.62 5.87
CA PRO A 168 10.81 14.27 7.16
C PRO A 168 9.32 14.28 7.51
N PRO A 169 8.86 13.49 8.51
CA PRO A 169 7.47 13.47 8.89
C PRO A 169 7.10 14.80 9.57
N PHE A 170 6.03 15.43 9.08
CA PHE A 170 5.53 16.67 9.65
C PHE A 170 4.03 16.79 9.44
N ALA A 171 3.26 16.49 10.47
CA ALA A 171 1.79 16.40 10.41
C ALA A 171 1.12 17.67 9.87
N ARG A 172 1.58 18.87 10.29
CA ARG A 172 1.01 20.14 9.83
C ARG A 172 1.20 20.42 8.34
N LEU A 173 2.21 19.79 7.71
CA LEU A 173 2.44 19.87 6.26
C LEU A 173 1.87 18.64 5.54
N GLY A 174 1.11 17.79 6.21
CA GLY A 174 0.56 16.58 5.61
C GLY A 174 1.61 15.52 5.25
N ARG A 175 2.78 15.54 5.87
CA ARG A 175 3.88 14.58 5.61
C ARG A 175 3.82 13.37 6.53
N LEU A 176 2.65 12.78 6.67
CA LEU A 176 2.48 11.47 7.28
C LEU A 176 2.17 10.47 6.18
N VAL A 177 2.83 9.32 6.20
CA VAL A 177 2.64 8.27 5.19
C VAL A 177 1.23 7.70 5.28
N THR A 178 0.62 7.45 4.11
CA THR A 178 -0.72 6.86 3.99
C THR A 178 -0.80 5.76 2.95
N GLY A 179 0.24 5.54 2.14
CA GLY A 179 0.22 4.47 1.15
C GLY A 179 1.56 4.27 0.48
N ALA A 180 1.78 3.08 -0.07
CA ALA A 180 2.96 2.76 -0.86
C ALA A 180 2.62 1.79 -1.99
N ALA A 181 3.38 1.85 -3.07
CA ALA A 181 3.30 0.90 -4.15
C ALA A 181 4.68 0.58 -4.70
N ILE A 182 4.85 -0.60 -5.25
CA ILE A 182 6.01 -0.97 -6.04
C ILE A 182 5.57 -1.25 -7.48
N ARG A 183 6.31 -0.72 -8.44
CA ARG A 183 6.06 -1.00 -9.85
C ARG A 183 6.21 -2.51 -10.13
N PRO A 184 5.42 -3.11 -11.05
CA PRO A 184 5.44 -4.56 -11.30
C PRO A 184 6.81 -5.12 -11.70
N ASP A 185 7.69 -4.30 -12.29
CA ASP A 185 9.07 -4.70 -12.61
C ASP A 185 10.03 -4.66 -11.40
N GLY A 186 9.55 -4.17 -10.24
CA GLY A 186 10.31 -4.05 -9.01
C GLY A 186 11.40 -2.98 -9.02
N ARG A 187 11.38 -2.04 -9.97
CA ARG A 187 12.45 -1.04 -10.13
C ARG A 187 12.16 0.31 -9.48
N LEU A 188 10.92 0.57 -9.13
CA LEU A 188 10.51 1.84 -8.54
C LEU A 188 9.49 1.59 -7.44
N VAL A 189 9.67 2.25 -6.30
CA VAL A 189 8.72 2.30 -5.19
C VAL A 189 8.23 3.74 -5.06
N ALA A 190 6.93 3.92 -4.94
CA ALA A 190 6.31 5.18 -4.58
C ALA A 190 5.81 5.09 -3.13
N ILE A 191 6.06 6.14 -2.36
CA ILE A 191 5.54 6.31 -1.00
C ILE A 191 4.84 7.65 -0.98
N ARG A 192 3.55 7.63 -0.65
CA ARG A 192 2.77 8.85 -0.53
C ARG A 192 2.59 9.26 0.92
N THR A 193 2.49 10.54 1.11
CA THR A 193 1.94 11.19 2.30
C THR A 193 0.63 11.88 1.92
N TYR A 194 -0.03 12.56 2.86
CA TYR A 194 -1.21 13.37 2.51
C TYR A 194 -0.92 14.47 1.50
N SER A 195 0.33 14.95 1.42
CA SER A 195 0.68 16.13 0.61
C SER A 195 1.70 15.87 -0.50
N GLU A 196 2.41 14.75 -0.48
CA GLU A 196 3.55 14.55 -1.38
C GLU A 196 3.70 13.07 -1.76
N ILE A 197 4.27 12.84 -2.95
CA ILE A 197 4.70 11.51 -3.41
C ILE A 197 6.23 11.52 -3.56
N TYR A 198 6.87 10.55 -2.95
CA TYR A 198 8.30 10.29 -2.99
C TYR A 198 8.55 9.00 -3.76
N THR A 199 9.57 9.00 -4.62
CA THR A 199 9.94 7.80 -5.38
C THR A 199 11.33 7.32 -5.03
N PHE A 200 11.49 6.00 -4.98
CA PHE A 200 12.71 5.33 -4.56
C PHE A 200 13.07 4.19 -5.51
N VAL A 201 14.36 3.93 -5.63
CA VAL A 201 14.90 2.75 -6.32
C VAL A 201 15.28 1.71 -5.28
N PRO A 202 14.72 0.48 -5.34
CA PRO A 202 15.15 -0.61 -4.47
C PRO A 202 16.59 -1.05 -4.78
N GLY A 203 17.44 -0.98 -3.77
CA GLY A 203 18.81 -1.43 -3.79
C GLY A 203 19.01 -2.78 -3.11
N GLU A 204 20.25 -3.05 -2.71
CA GLU A 204 20.63 -4.28 -2.06
C GLU A 204 19.88 -4.49 -0.73
N GLY A 205 19.47 -5.74 -0.48
CA GLY A 205 18.70 -6.11 0.71
C GLY A 205 17.32 -5.45 0.82
N GLY A 206 16.85 -4.79 -0.24
CA GLY A 206 15.56 -4.08 -0.27
C GLY A 206 15.60 -2.67 0.32
N ARG A 207 16.78 -2.12 0.59
CA ARG A 207 16.93 -0.71 1.00
C ARG A 207 16.47 0.21 -0.12
N LEU A 208 15.88 1.32 0.24
CA LEU A 208 15.35 2.30 -0.70
C LEU A 208 16.31 3.50 -0.82
N MET A 209 16.72 3.79 -2.04
CA MET A 209 17.48 5.00 -2.38
C MET A 209 16.57 6.00 -3.10
N PRO A 210 16.65 7.31 -2.80
CA PRO A 210 15.90 8.30 -3.58
C PRO A 210 16.14 8.12 -5.08
N SER A 211 15.07 8.16 -5.87
CA SER A 211 15.14 7.90 -7.32
C SER A 211 15.83 9.00 -8.12
N GLY A 212 16.07 10.14 -7.50
CA GLY A 212 16.52 11.37 -8.17
C GLY A 212 15.39 12.16 -8.84
N ARG A 213 14.16 11.65 -8.85
CA ARG A 213 12.99 12.39 -9.32
C ARG A 213 12.59 13.47 -8.31
N SER A 214 11.97 14.53 -8.78
CA SER A 214 11.41 15.57 -7.90
C SER A 214 10.29 15.00 -7.04
N VAL A 215 10.16 15.50 -5.82
CA VAL A 215 9.00 15.24 -4.97
C VAL A 215 7.76 15.82 -5.64
N CYS A 216 6.73 15.00 -5.79
CA CYS A 216 5.50 15.39 -6.45
C CYS A 216 4.52 15.94 -5.40
N ASN A 217 4.16 17.20 -5.53
CA ASN A 217 3.21 17.85 -4.61
C ASN A 217 1.77 17.49 -5.02
N ILE A 218 1.01 16.97 -4.08
CA ILE A 218 -0.40 16.61 -4.20
C ILE A 218 -1.28 17.26 -3.11
N ALA A 219 -0.71 18.25 -2.40
CA ALA A 219 -1.43 18.94 -1.33
C ALA A 219 -2.72 19.57 -1.82
N GLY A 220 -3.82 19.33 -1.11
CA GLY A 220 -5.14 19.87 -1.43
C GLY A 220 -5.89 19.15 -2.55
N LEU A 221 -5.31 18.11 -3.15
CA LEU A 221 -5.99 17.30 -4.16
C LEU A 221 -7.11 16.45 -3.56
N GLU A 222 -6.89 15.94 -2.37
CA GLU A 222 -7.80 15.02 -1.67
C GLU A 222 -8.09 15.52 -0.26
N VAL A 223 -9.26 15.20 0.27
CA VAL A 223 -9.62 15.56 1.65
C VAL A 223 -8.78 14.76 2.64
N GLN A 224 -8.67 13.45 2.41
CA GLN A 224 -7.84 12.54 3.19
C GLN A 224 -7.40 11.41 2.26
N GLY A 225 -6.25 11.60 1.63
CA GLY A 225 -5.73 10.65 0.68
C GLY A 225 -5.07 9.46 1.37
N GLU A 226 -5.34 8.24 0.89
CA GLU A 226 -4.91 7.01 1.58
C GLU A 226 -4.04 6.13 0.69
N ALA A 227 -4.44 5.84 -0.54
CA ALA A 227 -3.72 4.85 -1.34
C ALA A 227 -3.08 5.44 -2.60
N ILE A 228 -2.06 4.73 -3.08
CA ILE A 228 -1.33 5.04 -4.31
C ILE A 228 -1.03 3.75 -5.06
N ASP A 229 -1.12 3.80 -6.41
CA ASP A 229 -0.50 2.79 -7.25
C ASP A 229 -0.03 3.38 -8.59
N PHE A 230 0.79 2.61 -9.33
CA PHE A 230 1.32 3.00 -10.61
C PHE A 230 0.32 2.70 -11.74
N LEU A 231 0.06 3.68 -12.62
CA LEU A 231 -0.52 3.44 -13.94
C LEU A 231 0.57 3.24 -15.00
N ASP A 232 1.64 4.02 -14.88
CA ASP A 232 2.84 3.96 -15.71
C ASP A 232 4.05 4.49 -14.94
N ASP A 233 5.15 4.78 -15.64
CA ASP A 233 6.42 5.21 -15.01
C ASP A 233 6.34 6.55 -14.27
N SER A 234 5.37 7.39 -14.60
CA SER A 234 5.22 8.75 -14.07
C SER A 234 3.80 9.10 -13.64
N THR A 235 2.84 8.21 -13.89
CA THR A 235 1.44 8.43 -13.60
C THR A 235 0.97 7.50 -12.49
N PHE A 236 0.33 8.09 -11.50
CA PHE A 236 -0.20 7.39 -10.33
C PHE A 236 -1.71 7.48 -10.28
N VAL A 237 -2.34 6.47 -9.73
CA VAL A 237 -3.71 6.55 -9.22
C VAL A 237 -3.66 6.75 -7.73
N LEU A 238 -4.43 7.70 -7.26
CA LEU A 238 -4.60 8.02 -5.85
C LEU A 238 -6.05 7.86 -5.47
N THR A 239 -6.28 7.48 -4.23
CA THR A 239 -7.63 7.39 -3.70
C THR A 239 -7.70 8.00 -2.31
N SER A 240 -8.88 8.52 -1.95
CA SER A 240 -9.11 9.13 -0.64
C SER A 240 -10.20 8.41 0.13
N GLU A 241 -10.18 8.60 1.45
CA GLU A 241 -11.36 8.35 2.27
C GLU A 241 -12.57 9.15 1.80
N ALA A 242 -13.73 8.70 2.23
CA ALA A 242 -14.96 9.40 1.98
C ALA A 242 -15.03 10.72 2.78
N ASP A 243 -15.45 11.78 2.12
CA ASP A 243 -15.79 13.05 2.75
C ASP A 243 -17.00 12.89 3.71
N ARG A 244 -17.38 13.98 4.39
CA ARG A 244 -18.55 13.99 5.29
C ARG A 244 -19.88 13.64 4.58
N ARG A 245 -19.91 13.65 3.25
CA ARG A 245 -21.05 13.27 2.42
C ARG A 245 -20.97 11.81 1.95
N GLY A 246 -20.01 11.05 2.43
CA GLY A 246 -19.81 9.64 2.09
C GLY A 246 -19.20 9.40 0.70
N ARG A 247 -18.49 10.39 0.11
CA ARG A 247 -17.88 10.29 -1.21
C ARG A 247 -16.37 10.26 -1.10
N GLY A 248 -15.74 9.13 -1.45
CA GLY A 248 -14.32 9.04 -1.73
C GLY A 248 -14.00 9.56 -3.13
N SER A 249 -12.74 9.87 -3.38
CA SER A 249 -12.25 10.32 -4.68
C SER A 249 -11.21 9.37 -5.26
N ILE A 250 -11.13 9.35 -6.58
CA ILE A 250 -10.09 8.66 -7.35
C ILE A 250 -9.47 9.71 -8.25
N HIS A 251 -8.16 9.85 -8.17
CA HIS A 251 -7.41 10.82 -8.97
C HIS A 251 -6.31 10.13 -9.77
N THR A 252 -6.09 10.60 -10.98
CA THR A 252 -4.91 10.27 -11.76
C THR A 252 -3.97 11.46 -11.73
N VAL A 253 -2.74 11.24 -11.27
CA VAL A 253 -1.73 12.29 -11.11
C VAL A 253 -0.47 11.91 -11.88
N ARG A 254 -0.01 12.82 -12.71
CA ARG A 254 1.29 12.69 -13.39
C ARG A 254 2.34 13.49 -12.64
N CYS A 255 3.37 12.81 -12.18
CA CYS A 255 4.52 13.41 -11.54
C CYS A 255 5.68 13.49 -12.57
N PRO A 256 6.13 14.68 -12.92
CA PRO A 256 7.16 14.83 -13.93
C PRO A 256 8.47 14.17 -13.49
N GLU A 257 9.17 13.55 -14.43
CA GLU A 257 10.56 13.17 -14.23
C GLU A 257 11.39 14.45 -14.16
N SER A 258 12.29 14.53 -13.17
CA SER A 258 13.26 15.65 -13.17
C SER A 258 14.02 15.64 -14.50
N PRO A 259 14.22 16.77 -15.17
CA PRO A 259 15.09 16.81 -16.30
C PRO A 259 16.46 16.30 -15.83
N MET A 260 16.99 15.28 -16.52
CA MET A 260 18.37 14.84 -16.30
C MET A 260 19.24 16.10 -16.32
N ARG A 261 19.94 16.39 -15.22
CA ARG A 261 21.00 17.41 -15.27
C ARG A 261 21.99 16.92 -16.34
N ARG A 262 21.93 17.53 -17.51
CA ARG A 262 23.03 17.35 -18.46
C ARG A 262 24.28 17.78 -17.74
N SER A 263 25.20 16.85 -17.52
CA SER A 263 26.54 17.19 -17.08
C SER A 263 27.09 18.14 -18.13
N HIS A 264 27.14 19.42 -17.81
CA HIS A 264 27.99 20.33 -18.55
C HIS A 264 29.42 19.88 -18.23
N THR A 265 29.98 19.04 -19.09
CA THR A 265 31.42 18.93 -19.25
C THR A 265 31.87 20.30 -19.71
N CYS A 266 32.49 21.06 -18.82
CA CYS A 266 33.25 22.24 -19.20
C CYS A 266 34.37 21.81 -20.16
N PRO A 267 34.63 22.56 -21.20
CA PRO A 267 35.76 22.34 -22.11
C PRO A 267 37.12 22.56 -21.43
#